data_c5b6290d0adf85853bd96a8fd01d8dd0
#
_entry.id   c5b6290d0adf85853bd96a8fd01d8dd0
#
_cell.length_a   1.000
_cell.length_b   1.000
_cell.length_c   1.000
_cell.angle_alpha   90.00
_cell.angle_beta   90.00
_cell.angle_gamma   90.00
#
_symmetry.space_group_name_H-M   'P 1'
#
loop_
_entity.id
_entity.type
_entity.pdbx_description
1 polymer ?
#
loop_
_entity_poly.entity_id
_entity_poly.type
_entity_poly.pdbx_seq_one_letter_code
_entity_poly.pdbx_strand_id
1 'polypeptide(L)'
;VSEWGGAPDESLHRDAVRKRQLTIFVAATHTARSRARTGIQTVVRGLVAGLNQVDVNLHVVRWSKWGRTLMPLKLKEKNSLGISECTKRILHDAVAESWLLLPEVLYRWRANRIIRFARNRGMRVAAIFHDAIPLSHPELVRPEAAKYHAEYMEALCSGDIVIAVSHSAAEEFRRFVKERKLRLPPIHVCSHAGELLGRSRWPVRSRATAGSV
;
A
#
# COMPACT_ATOMS: atom_id res chain seq x y z
N VAL A 1 -6.20 -67.51 -10.06
CA VAL A 1 -6.39 -66.30 -10.82
C VAL A 1 -7.16 -65.32 -9.94
N SER A 2 -6.48 -64.42 -9.30
CA SER A 2 -7.07 -63.39 -8.41
C SER A 2 -6.74 -62.02 -9.03
N GLU A 3 -7.78 -61.31 -9.48
CA GLU A 3 -7.73 -59.98 -10.01
C GLU A 3 -7.49 -58.98 -8.88
N TRP A 4 -6.39 -58.25 -8.99
CA TRP A 4 -6.12 -57.04 -8.19
C TRP A 4 -6.52 -55.83 -9.04
N GLY A 5 -7.73 -55.34 -8.86
CA GLY A 5 -8.22 -54.08 -9.42
C GLY A 5 -8.50 -53.08 -8.28
N GLY A 6 -7.45 -52.49 -7.73
CA GLY A 6 -7.57 -51.33 -6.86
C GLY A 6 -7.59 -50.07 -7.72
N ALA A 7 -8.73 -49.37 -7.78
CA ALA A 7 -8.81 -48.06 -8.37
C ALA A 7 -7.89 -47.09 -7.62
N PRO A 8 -7.16 -46.21 -8.28
CA PRO A 8 -6.33 -45.20 -7.57
C PRO A 8 -7.23 -44.30 -6.75
N ASP A 9 -6.86 -44.12 -5.49
CA ASP A 9 -7.55 -43.27 -4.54
C ASP A 9 -7.49 -41.81 -5.02
N GLU A 10 -8.57 -41.35 -5.64
CA GLU A 10 -8.73 -39.95 -6.10
C GLU A 10 -8.80 -38.96 -4.96
N SER A 11 -8.90 -39.40 -3.70
CA SER A 11 -8.95 -38.52 -2.52
C SER A 11 -7.60 -37.87 -2.22
N LEU A 12 -6.49 -38.57 -2.54
CA LEU A 12 -5.14 -38.06 -2.31
C LEU A 12 -4.71 -36.95 -3.30
N HIS A 13 -5.40 -36.81 -4.44
CA HIS A 13 -5.10 -35.76 -5.43
C HIS A 13 -5.88 -34.46 -5.21
N ARG A 14 -6.92 -34.46 -4.40
CA ARG A 14 -7.73 -33.24 -4.11
C ARG A 14 -7.12 -32.32 -3.07
N ASP A 15 -6.22 -32.77 -2.22
CA ASP A 15 -5.59 -31.93 -1.18
C ASP A 15 -4.32 -31.21 -1.64
N ALA A 16 -3.80 -31.50 -2.83
CA ALA A 16 -2.49 -30.99 -3.28
C ALA A 16 -2.53 -29.60 -3.94
N VAL A 17 -3.69 -29.00 -4.19
CA VAL A 17 -3.80 -27.66 -4.81
C VAL A 17 -4.66 -26.75 -3.93
N ARG A 18 -4.33 -26.63 -2.67
CA ARG A 18 -4.75 -25.46 -1.91
C ARG A 18 -4.01 -24.26 -2.47
N LYS A 19 -4.65 -23.55 -3.40
CA LYS A 19 -4.15 -22.30 -3.98
C LYS A 19 -3.73 -21.40 -2.80
N ARG A 20 -2.41 -21.21 -2.59
CA ARG A 20 -1.91 -20.37 -1.49
C ARG A 20 -2.49 -18.99 -1.67
N GLN A 21 -3.41 -18.61 -0.81
CA GLN A 21 -4.06 -17.31 -0.83
C GLN A 21 -3.00 -16.23 -0.58
N LEU A 22 -2.95 -15.20 -1.43
CA LEU A 22 -2.01 -14.11 -1.31
C LEU A 22 -2.22 -13.38 0.03
N THR A 23 -1.18 -13.29 0.85
CA THR A 23 -1.22 -12.57 2.13
C THR A 23 -0.65 -11.16 1.95
N ILE A 24 -1.44 -10.15 2.30
CA ILE A 24 -1.08 -8.73 2.20
C ILE A 24 -1.20 -8.04 3.55
N PHE A 25 -0.11 -7.45 4.01
CA PHE A 25 -0.06 -6.56 5.17
C PHE A 25 -0.11 -5.11 4.68
N VAL A 26 -1.16 -4.36 5.00
CA VAL A 26 -1.30 -2.93 4.67
C VAL A 26 -0.89 -2.08 5.86
N ALA A 27 0.18 -1.31 5.73
CA ALA A 27 0.68 -0.43 6.79
C ALA A 27 -0.04 0.93 6.80
N ALA A 28 -1.13 1.03 7.54
CA ALA A 28 -1.98 2.24 7.62
C ALA A 28 -1.78 3.03 8.93
N THR A 29 -0.54 3.36 9.27
CA THR A 29 -0.18 3.94 10.57
C THR A 29 -0.74 5.34 10.82
N HIS A 30 -0.67 6.23 9.82
CA HIS A 30 -1.15 7.60 9.92
C HIS A 30 -2.67 7.67 9.75
N THR A 31 -3.17 7.03 8.71
CA THR A 31 -4.61 7.02 8.40
C THR A 31 -5.43 6.41 9.53
N ALA A 32 -4.95 5.33 10.13
CA ALA A 32 -5.64 4.68 11.25
C ALA A 32 -5.78 5.58 12.49
N ARG A 33 -4.86 6.53 12.68
CA ARG A 33 -4.84 7.45 13.83
C ARG A 33 -5.46 8.81 13.56
N SER A 34 -5.75 9.10 12.30
CA SER A 34 -6.24 10.41 11.88
C SER A 34 -7.71 10.36 11.50
N ARG A 35 -8.48 11.34 11.97
CA ARG A 35 -9.85 11.60 11.49
C ARG A 35 -9.87 12.46 10.23
N ALA A 36 -8.74 13.06 9.86
CA ALA A 36 -8.65 13.88 8.66
C ALA A 36 -8.95 13.03 7.40
N ARG A 37 -9.42 13.71 6.37
CA ARG A 37 -9.73 13.11 5.07
C ARG A 37 -8.92 13.80 3.97
N THR A 38 -7.60 13.77 4.09
CA THR A 38 -6.71 14.21 3.01
C THR A 38 -6.78 13.23 1.84
N GLY A 39 -6.27 13.62 0.67
CA GLY A 39 -6.23 12.77 -0.51
C GLY A 39 -5.63 11.39 -0.21
N ILE A 40 -4.43 11.34 0.37
CA ILE A 40 -3.73 10.08 0.71
C ILE A 40 -4.57 9.22 1.66
N GLN A 41 -5.15 9.81 2.70
CA GLN A 41 -5.96 9.07 3.67
C GLN A 41 -7.25 8.52 3.08
N THR A 42 -7.84 9.23 2.11
CA THR A 42 -9.01 8.76 1.36
C THR A 42 -8.62 7.56 0.48
N VAL A 43 -7.47 7.64 -0.20
CA VAL A 43 -6.93 6.53 -1.00
C VAL A 43 -6.68 5.31 -0.14
N VAL A 44 -6.03 5.46 1.02
CA VAL A 44 -5.75 4.33 1.93
C VAL A 44 -7.03 3.65 2.41
N ARG A 45 -8.07 4.42 2.76
CA ARG A 45 -9.37 3.84 3.15
C ARG A 45 -10.05 3.11 2.01
N GLY A 46 -10.06 3.71 0.81
CA GLY A 46 -10.61 3.07 -0.39
C GLY A 46 -9.86 1.79 -0.76
N LEU A 47 -8.53 1.81 -0.69
CA LEU A 47 -7.69 0.65 -0.93
C LEU A 47 -8.00 -0.51 0.04
N VAL A 48 -8.07 -0.22 1.35
CA VAL A 48 -8.40 -1.22 2.36
C VAL A 48 -9.79 -1.79 2.13
N ALA A 49 -10.78 -0.94 1.82
CA ALA A 49 -12.13 -1.38 1.51
C ALA A 49 -12.17 -2.27 0.24
N GLY A 50 -11.45 -1.90 -0.82
CA GLY A 50 -11.36 -2.69 -2.04
C GLY A 50 -10.64 -4.02 -1.85
N LEU A 51 -9.52 -4.04 -1.13
CA LEU A 51 -8.78 -5.26 -0.82
C LEU A 51 -9.59 -6.24 0.04
N ASN A 52 -10.49 -5.73 0.88
CA ASN A 52 -11.38 -6.57 1.67
C ASN A 52 -12.49 -7.25 0.84
N GLN A 53 -12.66 -6.88 -0.42
CA GLN A 53 -13.63 -7.47 -1.35
C GLN A 53 -13.02 -8.50 -2.30
N VAL A 54 -11.70 -8.64 -2.32
CA VAL A 54 -11.00 -9.60 -3.17
C VAL A 54 -10.48 -10.77 -2.34
N ASP A 55 -10.22 -11.90 -3.01
CA ASP A 55 -9.77 -13.14 -2.38
C ASP A 55 -8.28 -13.04 -1.99
N VAL A 56 -7.99 -12.28 -0.95
CA VAL A 56 -6.67 -12.13 -0.34
C VAL A 56 -6.76 -12.23 1.19
N ASN A 57 -5.73 -12.75 1.80
CA ASN A 57 -5.61 -12.72 3.25
C ASN A 57 -5.09 -11.33 3.69
N LEU A 58 -6.02 -10.43 4.01
CA LEU A 58 -5.74 -9.03 4.31
C LEU A 58 -5.47 -8.79 5.79
N HIS A 59 -4.32 -8.21 6.10
CA HIS A 59 -3.94 -7.75 7.42
C HIS A 59 -3.67 -6.26 7.42
N VAL A 60 -4.54 -5.47 8.04
CA VAL A 60 -4.27 -4.02 8.20
C VAL A 60 -3.53 -3.80 9.52
N VAL A 61 -2.34 -3.21 9.41
CA VAL A 61 -1.38 -3.09 10.50
C VAL A 61 -0.88 -1.65 10.67
N ARG A 62 -0.30 -1.37 11.80
CA ARG A 62 0.42 -0.11 12.06
C ARG A 62 1.87 -0.38 12.42
N TRP A 63 2.73 0.56 12.11
CA TRP A 63 4.11 0.55 12.59
C TRP A 63 4.17 0.95 14.07
N SER A 64 4.92 0.22 14.88
CA SER A 64 5.04 0.50 16.30
C SER A 64 5.67 1.87 16.56
N LYS A 65 5.31 2.52 17.67
CA LYS A 65 5.85 3.84 18.07
C LYS A 65 7.40 3.82 18.14
N TRP A 66 7.95 2.71 18.58
CA TRP A 66 9.40 2.52 18.71
C TRP A 66 10.09 2.08 17.41
N GLY A 67 9.34 1.93 16.30
CA GLY A 67 9.88 1.58 14.99
C GLY A 67 10.56 0.22 14.94
N ARG A 68 10.01 -0.80 15.62
CA ARG A 68 10.63 -2.12 15.72
C ARG A 68 9.78 -3.27 15.14
N THR A 69 8.47 -3.10 14.99
CA THR A 69 7.58 -4.17 14.54
C THR A 69 6.27 -3.65 13.97
N LEU A 70 5.61 -4.50 13.19
CA LEU A 70 4.20 -4.33 12.82
C LEU A 70 3.31 -4.72 13.98
N MET A 71 2.27 -3.96 14.21
CA MET A 71 1.31 -4.14 15.29
C MET A 71 -0.11 -4.18 14.73
N PRO A 72 -1.01 -5.00 15.30
CA PRO A 72 -2.42 -4.94 14.94
C PRO A 72 -3.01 -3.57 15.29
N LEU A 73 -4.06 -3.19 14.59
CA LEU A 73 -4.81 -1.96 14.87
C LEU A 73 -5.57 -2.08 16.19
N LYS A 74 -5.66 -0.97 16.92
CA LYS A 74 -6.56 -0.83 18.07
C LYS A 74 -8.00 -0.63 17.59
N LEU A 75 -8.99 -0.87 18.44
CA LEU A 75 -10.41 -0.74 18.09
C LEU A 75 -10.74 0.63 17.49
N LYS A 76 -10.27 1.73 18.11
CA LYS A 76 -10.46 3.09 17.58
C LYS A 76 -9.82 3.30 16.20
N GLU A 77 -8.67 2.66 15.95
CA GLU A 77 -7.95 2.72 14.67
C GLU A 77 -8.69 1.94 13.59
N LYS A 78 -9.30 0.79 13.92
CA LYS A 78 -10.17 0.02 13.03
C LYS A 78 -11.39 0.81 12.59
N ASN A 79 -12.10 1.42 13.53
CA ASN A 79 -13.27 2.25 13.27
C ASN A 79 -12.95 3.42 12.35
N SER A 80 -11.73 4.01 12.48
CA SER A 80 -11.26 5.07 11.58
C SER A 80 -11.07 4.62 10.13
N LEU A 81 -10.82 3.34 9.91
CA LEU A 81 -10.65 2.73 8.58
C LEU A 81 -11.91 2.03 8.06
N GLY A 82 -12.97 1.94 8.86
CA GLY A 82 -14.20 1.22 8.49
C GLY A 82 -14.03 -0.31 8.46
N ILE A 83 -13.11 -0.85 9.28
CA ILE A 83 -12.84 -2.30 9.32
C ILE A 83 -13.54 -2.91 10.53
N SER A 84 -14.43 -3.88 10.29
CA SER A 84 -15.11 -4.65 11.36
C SER A 84 -14.22 -5.74 11.93
N GLU A 85 -13.50 -6.45 11.06
CA GLU A 85 -12.59 -7.52 11.45
C GLU A 85 -11.13 -7.10 11.31
N CYS A 86 -10.29 -7.61 12.18
CA CYS A 86 -8.85 -7.43 12.09
C CYS A 86 -8.16 -8.62 12.74
N THR A 87 -7.11 -9.05 12.13
CA THR A 87 -6.27 -10.14 12.65
C THR A 87 -5.88 -9.89 14.09
N LYS A 88 -6.34 -10.75 14.99
CA LYS A 88 -6.03 -10.64 16.42
C LYS A 88 -4.55 -10.91 16.72
N ARG A 89 -3.88 -11.64 15.85
CA ARG A 89 -2.47 -12.01 16.02
C ARG A 89 -1.78 -12.09 14.66
N ILE A 90 -0.68 -11.38 14.50
CA ILE A 90 0.22 -11.56 13.37
C ILE A 90 1.05 -12.80 13.73
N LEU A 91 0.74 -13.93 13.10
CA LEU A 91 1.49 -15.17 13.30
C LEU A 91 2.86 -15.02 12.65
N HIS A 92 3.93 -15.30 13.40
CA HIS A 92 5.31 -15.19 12.91
C HIS A 92 5.54 -16.04 11.65
N ASP A 93 4.87 -17.17 11.54
CA ASP A 93 5.06 -18.15 10.46
C ASP A 93 4.32 -17.79 9.16
N ALA A 94 3.31 -16.89 9.22
CA ALA A 94 2.54 -16.45 8.05
C ALA A 94 3.16 -15.25 7.32
N VAL A 95 4.32 -14.76 7.75
CA VAL A 95 4.93 -13.51 7.25
C VAL A 95 5.85 -13.78 6.06
N ALA A 96 6.51 -14.93 6.02
CA ALA A 96 7.33 -15.32 4.88
C ALA A 96 6.46 -15.44 3.60
N GLU A 97 6.97 -14.96 2.47
CA GLU A 97 6.29 -14.93 1.16
C GLU A 97 5.06 -13.99 1.09
N SER A 98 4.77 -13.22 2.14
CA SER A 98 3.71 -12.21 2.12
C SER A 98 4.18 -10.88 1.54
N TRP A 99 3.23 -10.00 1.26
CA TRP A 99 3.51 -8.64 0.83
C TRP A 99 3.25 -7.64 1.96
N LEU A 100 4.18 -6.71 2.13
CA LEU A 100 3.95 -5.48 2.88
C LEU A 100 3.65 -4.35 1.90
N LEU A 101 2.43 -3.82 1.95
CA LEU A 101 2.00 -2.68 1.17
C LEU A 101 2.13 -1.41 2.01
N LEU A 102 2.86 -0.42 1.49
CA LEU A 102 3.09 0.90 2.07
C LEU A 102 2.27 1.95 1.30
N PRO A 103 1.03 2.22 1.68
CA PRO A 103 0.18 3.16 0.94
C PRO A 103 0.32 4.61 1.40
N GLU A 104 1.10 4.88 2.44
CA GLU A 104 1.29 6.19 3.04
C GLU A 104 2.71 6.71 2.81
N VAL A 105 2.88 8.03 2.77
CA VAL A 105 4.21 8.66 2.79
C VAL A 105 4.81 8.51 4.18
N LEU A 106 5.96 7.85 4.26
CA LEU A 106 6.66 7.56 5.50
C LEU A 106 7.95 8.39 5.58
N TYR A 107 7.88 9.52 6.24
CA TYR A 107 9.02 10.43 6.36
C TYR A 107 10.12 9.96 7.31
N ARG A 108 11.32 10.48 7.09
CA ARG A 108 12.53 10.23 7.87
C ARG A 108 12.92 8.74 7.82
N TRP A 109 13.56 8.28 8.87
CA TRP A 109 14.02 6.90 9.04
C TRP A 109 12.92 5.81 8.97
N ARG A 110 11.63 6.18 8.99
CA ARG A 110 10.52 5.21 9.08
C ARG A 110 10.42 4.32 7.85
N ALA A 111 10.53 4.89 6.65
CA ALA A 111 10.47 4.11 5.41
C ALA A 111 11.57 3.04 5.36
N ASN A 112 12.83 3.44 5.60
CA ASN A 112 13.96 2.51 5.62
C ASN A 112 13.81 1.41 6.68
N ARG A 113 13.32 1.75 7.87
CA ARG A 113 13.15 0.76 8.95
C ARG A 113 12.07 -0.25 8.67
N ILE A 114 10.92 0.17 8.15
CA ILE A 114 9.81 -0.74 7.86
C ILE A 114 10.15 -1.66 6.68
N ILE A 115 10.83 -1.15 5.65
CA ILE A 115 11.28 -1.94 4.50
C ILE A 115 12.33 -2.98 4.97
N ARG A 116 13.32 -2.58 5.75
CA ARG A 116 14.32 -3.50 6.31
C ARG A 116 13.67 -4.57 7.21
N PHE A 117 12.71 -4.17 8.03
CA PHE A 117 11.95 -5.10 8.87
C PHE A 117 11.23 -6.16 8.03
N ALA A 118 10.54 -5.75 6.96
CA ALA A 118 9.83 -6.66 6.07
C ALA A 118 10.80 -7.65 5.40
N ARG A 119 11.89 -7.14 4.81
CA ARG A 119 12.88 -7.97 4.15
C ARG A 119 13.54 -9.00 5.06
N ASN A 120 13.88 -8.61 6.28
CA ASN A 120 14.46 -9.52 7.27
C ASN A 120 13.50 -10.66 7.68
N ARG A 121 12.23 -10.58 7.26
CA ARG A 121 11.20 -11.60 7.49
C ARG A 121 10.74 -12.32 6.22
N GLY A 122 11.44 -12.14 5.12
CA GLY A 122 11.07 -12.75 3.84
C GLY A 122 9.82 -12.15 3.18
N MET A 123 9.34 -10.99 3.65
CA MET A 123 8.24 -10.28 3.00
C MET A 123 8.74 -9.53 1.77
N ARG A 124 7.92 -9.49 0.72
CA ARG A 124 8.06 -8.54 -0.38
C ARG A 124 7.45 -7.20 -0.01
N VAL A 125 7.96 -6.12 -0.59
CA VAL A 125 7.52 -4.76 -0.29
C VAL A 125 7.01 -4.08 -1.54
N ALA A 126 5.74 -3.67 -1.51
CA ALA A 126 5.13 -2.78 -2.49
C ALA A 126 4.84 -1.42 -1.83
N ALA A 127 5.06 -0.32 -2.55
CA ALA A 127 4.75 1.00 -2.06
C ALA A 127 3.91 1.79 -3.06
N ILE A 128 2.93 2.55 -2.57
CA ILE A 128 2.18 3.49 -3.40
C ILE A 128 2.92 4.82 -3.39
N PHE A 129 3.29 5.29 -4.57
CA PHE A 129 3.91 6.59 -4.78
C PHE A 129 2.88 7.58 -5.30
N HIS A 130 2.62 8.64 -4.53
CA HIS A 130 1.58 9.61 -4.83
C HIS A 130 2.07 10.74 -5.74
N ASP A 131 3.15 11.40 -5.35
CA ASP A 131 3.72 12.55 -6.06
C ASP A 131 5.14 12.86 -5.59
N ALA A 132 5.81 13.79 -6.29
CA ALA A 132 7.07 14.39 -5.89
C ALA A 132 6.93 15.90 -5.61
N ILE A 133 5.72 16.39 -5.35
CA ILE A 133 5.44 17.82 -5.13
C ILE A 133 6.42 18.47 -4.14
N PRO A 134 6.80 17.85 -3.01
CA PRO A 134 7.76 18.47 -2.11
C PRO A 134 9.16 18.72 -2.73
N LEU A 135 9.51 18.04 -3.81
CA LEU A 135 10.78 18.24 -4.53
C LEU A 135 10.63 19.16 -5.73
N SER A 136 9.54 19.03 -6.49
CA SER A 136 9.29 19.84 -7.69
C SER A 136 8.77 21.23 -7.36
N HIS A 137 8.10 21.39 -6.21
CA HIS A 137 7.50 22.63 -5.72
C HIS A 137 7.81 22.87 -4.24
N PRO A 138 9.09 23.04 -3.87
CA PRO A 138 9.49 23.19 -2.46
C PRO A 138 8.89 24.45 -1.80
N GLU A 139 8.50 25.46 -2.60
CA GLU A 139 7.81 26.66 -2.13
C GLU A 139 6.40 26.39 -1.58
N LEU A 140 5.77 25.28 -1.93
CA LEU A 140 4.43 24.90 -1.45
C LEU A 140 4.45 24.11 -0.13
N VAL A 141 5.63 23.76 0.35
CA VAL A 141 5.79 22.91 1.54
C VAL A 141 6.76 23.53 2.55
N ARG A 142 6.80 22.96 3.75
CA ARG A 142 7.80 23.36 4.75
C ARG A 142 9.21 23.01 4.27
N PRO A 143 10.23 23.80 4.58
CA PRO A 143 11.60 23.60 4.07
C PRO A 143 12.16 22.18 4.27
N GLU A 144 11.84 21.55 5.41
CA GLU A 144 12.34 20.21 5.71
C GLU A 144 11.58 19.10 4.95
N ALA A 145 10.39 19.41 4.41
CA ALA A 145 9.54 18.42 3.75
C ALA A 145 10.21 17.88 2.48
N ALA A 146 10.88 18.73 1.70
CA ALA A 146 11.62 18.32 0.51
C ALA A 146 12.71 17.30 0.86
N LYS A 147 13.53 17.58 1.89
CA LYS A 147 14.56 16.65 2.36
C LYS A 147 13.96 15.30 2.79
N TYR A 148 12.92 15.31 3.62
CA TYR A 148 12.30 14.08 4.10
C TYR A 148 11.60 13.31 2.99
N HIS A 149 11.10 14.00 1.97
CA HIS A 149 10.49 13.37 0.81
C HIS A 149 11.53 12.70 -0.06
N ALA A 150 12.70 13.33 -0.27
CA ALA A 150 13.83 12.71 -0.96
C ALA A 150 14.27 11.42 -0.24
N GLU A 151 14.48 11.48 1.08
CA GLU A 151 14.82 10.29 1.90
C GLU A 151 13.76 9.18 1.78
N TYR A 152 12.49 9.55 1.70
CA TYR A 152 11.39 8.60 1.47
C TYR A 152 11.48 7.96 0.09
N MET A 153 11.66 8.74 -0.97
CA MET A 153 11.78 8.22 -2.33
C MET A 153 13.02 7.32 -2.50
N GLU A 154 14.15 7.68 -1.89
CA GLU A 154 15.33 6.82 -1.83
C GLU A 154 15.04 5.48 -1.14
N ALA A 155 14.29 5.50 -0.03
CA ALA A 155 13.91 4.28 0.66
C ALA A 155 13.05 3.37 -0.21
N LEU A 156 12.14 3.92 -1.03
CA LEU A 156 11.29 3.15 -1.94
C LEU A 156 12.11 2.39 -3.00
N CYS A 157 13.30 2.87 -3.37
CA CYS A 157 14.21 2.16 -4.27
C CYS A 157 14.68 0.80 -3.71
N SER A 158 14.54 0.60 -2.40
CA SER A 158 14.81 -0.68 -1.74
C SER A 158 13.60 -1.62 -1.71
N GLY A 159 12.42 -1.19 -2.19
CA GLY A 159 11.24 -2.02 -2.34
C GLY A 159 11.34 -2.98 -3.53
N ASP A 160 10.36 -3.86 -3.63
CA ASP A 160 10.25 -4.81 -4.74
C ASP A 160 9.39 -4.26 -5.89
N ILE A 161 8.38 -3.43 -5.57
CA ILE A 161 7.49 -2.78 -6.53
C ILE A 161 7.11 -1.38 -6.03
N VAL A 162 7.09 -0.41 -6.95
CA VAL A 162 6.47 0.91 -6.75
C VAL A 162 5.21 1.01 -7.60
N ILE A 163 4.10 1.38 -6.99
CA ILE A 163 2.81 1.60 -7.64
C ILE A 163 2.58 3.11 -7.68
N ALA A 164 2.76 3.71 -8.85
CA ALA A 164 2.53 5.14 -9.04
C ALA A 164 1.04 5.40 -9.32
N VAL A 165 0.48 6.43 -8.70
CA VAL A 165 -0.95 6.77 -8.85
C VAL A 165 -1.31 7.45 -10.18
N SER A 166 -0.31 7.78 -10.99
CA SER A 166 -0.47 8.34 -12.33
C SER A 166 0.81 8.16 -13.16
N HIS A 167 0.69 8.35 -14.47
CA HIS A 167 1.86 8.38 -15.36
C HIS A 167 2.83 9.50 -14.97
N SER A 168 2.32 10.68 -14.62
CA SER A 168 3.14 11.81 -14.17
C SER A 168 3.94 11.45 -12.91
N ALA A 169 3.31 10.87 -11.90
CA ALA A 169 3.99 10.41 -10.70
C ALA A 169 5.08 9.36 -11.03
N ALA A 170 4.79 8.42 -11.93
CA ALA A 170 5.78 7.44 -12.36
C ALA A 170 7.01 8.09 -13.03
N GLU A 171 6.80 9.09 -13.89
CA GLU A 171 7.89 9.82 -14.55
C GLU A 171 8.72 10.65 -13.55
N GLU A 172 8.08 11.31 -12.61
CA GLU A 172 8.77 12.04 -11.54
C GLU A 172 9.66 11.11 -10.72
N PHE A 173 9.15 9.92 -10.35
CA PHE A 173 9.93 8.93 -9.61
C PHE A 173 11.10 8.41 -10.44
N ARG A 174 10.91 8.07 -11.74
CA ARG A 174 11.98 7.62 -12.63
C ARG A 174 13.07 8.68 -12.77
N ARG A 175 12.69 9.95 -12.95
CA ARG A 175 13.62 11.08 -13.04
C ARG A 175 14.46 11.20 -11.78
N PHE A 176 13.83 11.20 -10.61
CA PHE A 176 14.51 11.24 -9.32
C PHE A 176 15.54 10.11 -9.17
N VAL A 177 15.14 8.86 -9.48
CA VAL A 177 16.01 7.69 -9.37
C VAL A 177 17.21 7.80 -10.32
N LYS A 178 16.98 8.27 -11.56
CA LYS A 178 18.03 8.48 -12.57
C LYS A 178 19.04 9.55 -12.13
N GLU A 179 18.55 10.70 -11.67
CA GLU A 179 19.40 11.82 -11.22
C GLU A 179 20.30 11.44 -10.05
N ARG A 180 19.78 10.60 -9.16
CA ARG A 180 20.51 10.12 -7.99
C ARG A 180 21.29 8.82 -8.21
N LYS A 181 21.26 8.28 -9.43
CA LYS A 181 21.93 7.02 -9.81
C LYS A 181 21.57 5.85 -8.89
N LEU A 182 20.29 5.79 -8.48
CA LEU A 182 19.77 4.74 -7.62
C LEU A 182 19.28 3.54 -8.45
N ARG A 183 19.07 2.41 -7.78
CA ARG A 183 18.39 1.26 -8.40
C ARG A 183 16.93 1.60 -8.63
N LEU A 184 16.45 1.44 -9.87
CA LEU A 184 15.04 1.60 -10.22
C LEU A 184 14.29 0.28 -9.94
N PRO A 185 13.33 0.24 -8.99
CA PRO A 185 12.43 -0.90 -8.85
C PRO A 185 11.42 -0.96 -10.00
N PRO A 186 10.78 -2.11 -10.27
CA PRO A 186 9.62 -2.18 -11.14
C PRO A 186 8.55 -1.14 -10.74
N ILE A 187 8.05 -0.38 -11.74
CA ILE A 187 7.02 0.65 -11.54
C ILE A 187 5.78 0.25 -12.31
N HIS A 188 4.66 0.16 -11.61
CA HIS A 188 3.34 -0.02 -12.20
C HIS A 188 2.52 1.25 -12.00
N VAL A 189 1.76 1.66 -13.01
CA VAL A 189 0.82 2.77 -12.90
C VAL A 189 -0.56 2.21 -12.58
N CYS A 190 -1.11 2.66 -11.46
CA CYS A 190 -2.48 2.35 -11.06
C CYS A 190 -3.18 3.68 -10.75
N SER A 191 -3.87 4.22 -11.73
CA SER A 191 -4.59 5.48 -11.58
C SER A 191 -5.71 5.34 -10.57
N HIS A 192 -5.92 6.38 -9.76
CA HIS A 192 -7.04 6.40 -8.84
C HIS A 192 -8.35 6.31 -9.59
N ALA A 193 -9.27 5.50 -9.08
CA ALA A 193 -10.63 5.48 -9.58
C ALA A 193 -11.24 6.89 -9.42
N GLY A 194 -11.86 7.41 -10.47
CA GLY A 194 -12.48 8.74 -10.46
C GLY A 194 -13.68 8.83 -9.50
N GLU A 195 -14.19 7.68 -9.07
CA GLU A 195 -15.25 7.54 -8.07
C GLU A 195 -14.68 6.99 -6.77
N LEU A 196 -14.40 7.87 -5.84
CA LEU A 196 -13.98 7.50 -4.49
C LEU A 196 -15.21 7.23 -3.63
N LEU A 197 -15.45 5.97 -3.29
CA LEU A 197 -16.40 5.53 -2.27
C LEU A 197 -17.87 5.85 -2.55
N GLY A 198 -18.36 5.63 -3.77
CA GLY A 198 -19.79 5.74 -4.09
C GLY A 198 -20.39 7.16 -3.91
N ARG A 199 -19.57 8.19 -3.81
CA ARG A 199 -20.04 9.56 -3.82
C ARG A 199 -20.25 10.01 -5.25
N SER A 200 -21.49 10.35 -5.61
CA SER A 200 -21.80 11.00 -6.87
C SER A 200 -20.87 12.23 -7.05
N ARG A 201 -20.33 12.37 -8.24
CA ARG A 201 -19.57 13.60 -8.59
C ARG A 201 -20.50 14.79 -8.38
N TRP A 202 -20.03 15.79 -7.63
CA TRP A 202 -20.70 17.08 -7.64
C TRP A 202 -20.77 17.54 -9.10
N PRO A 203 -21.95 17.95 -9.61
CA PRO A 203 -22.04 18.50 -10.95
C PRO A 203 -21.08 19.70 -11.00
N VAL A 204 -20.12 19.64 -11.91
CA VAL A 204 -19.24 20.79 -12.20
C VAL A 204 -20.18 21.88 -12.70
N ARG A 205 -20.42 22.92 -11.89
CA ARG A 205 -21.09 24.12 -12.37
C ARG A 205 -20.19 24.67 -13.48
N SER A 206 -20.62 24.56 -14.74
CA SER A 206 -20.01 25.31 -15.83
C SER A 206 -20.00 26.77 -15.40
N ARG A 207 -18.83 27.39 -15.35
CA ARG A 207 -18.72 28.84 -15.25
C ARG A 207 -19.47 29.37 -16.47
N ALA A 208 -20.64 29.94 -16.24
CA ALA A 208 -21.29 30.72 -17.25
C ALA A 208 -20.27 31.79 -17.69
N THR A 209 -19.93 31.77 -18.97
CA THR A 209 -19.17 32.83 -19.59
C THR A 209 -19.93 34.11 -19.32
N ALA A 210 -19.37 34.98 -18.46
CA ALA A 210 -19.87 36.32 -18.28
C ALA A 210 -19.79 36.99 -19.65
N GLY A 211 -20.94 37.24 -20.24
CA GLY A 211 -21.05 37.91 -21.51
C GLY A 211 -20.39 39.29 -21.41
N SER A 212 -19.53 39.57 -22.37
CA SER A 212 -19.09 40.90 -22.71
C SER A 212 -20.30 41.74 -23.10
N VAL A 213 -20.48 42.85 -22.40
CA VAL A 213 -21.21 44.04 -22.87
C VAL A 213 -20.19 45.12 -23.08
#